data_d67495bfa27c3bb96f55f7ea00c8dcd0
#
_entry.id   d67495bfa27c3bb96f55f7ea00c8dcd0
#
_cell.length_a   1.000
_cell.length_b   1.000
_cell.length_c   1.000
_cell.angle_alpha   90.00
_cell.angle_beta   90.00
_cell.angle_gamma   90.00
#
_symmetry.space_group_name_H-M   'P 1'
#
loop_
_entity.id
_entity.type
_entity.pdbx_description
1 polymer ?
#
loop_
_entity_poly.entity_id
_entity_poly.type
_entity_poly.pdbx_seq_one_letter_code
_entity_poly.pdbx_strand_id
1 'polypeptide(L)' 'MKDKLKQIREKALASIENSEGLNGLNDVRVAFLGKKGELTAVLKGMKDVSPEERPLVGQMVNETRAAIEQKLEER' A
#
# COMPACT_ATOMS: atom_id res chain seq x y z
N MET A 1 -0.69 13.46 -3.30
CA MET A 1 -0.75 12.00 -3.57
C MET A 1 0.55 11.29 -3.32
N LYS A 2 1.67 11.81 -3.84
CA LYS A 2 2.97 11.16 -3.65
C LYS A 2 3.35 11.01 -2.19
N ASP A 3 3.15 12.04 -1.40
CA ASP A 3 3.49 12.00 0.03
C ASP A 3 2.64 10.99 0.77
N LYS A 4 1.36 10.91 0.42
CA LYS A 4 0.45 9.98 1.04
C LYS A 4 0.86 8.53 0.75
N LEU A 5 1.21 8.25 -0.51
CA LEU A 5 1.67 6.92 -0.91
C LEU A 5 2.96 6.54 -0.19
N LYS A 6 3.87 7.48 -0.05
CA LYS A 6 5.11 7.23 0.67
C LYS A 6 4.83 6.90 2.14
N GLN A 7 3.94 7.66 2.78
CA GLN A 7 3.56 7.42 4.16
C GLN A 7 2.91 6.05 4.33
N ILE A 8 2.03 5.66 3.41
CA ILE A 8 1.38 4.36 3.44
C ILE A 8 2.41 3.25 3.32
N ARG A 9 3.34 3.41 2.40
CA ARG A 9 4.40 2.42 2.20
C ARG A 9 5.24 2.25 3.46
N GLU A 10 5.72 3.34 4.02
CA GLU A 10 6.55 3.30 5.22
C GLU A 10 5.79 2.68 6.39
N LYS A 11 4.54 3.07 6.55
CA LYS A 11 3.69 2.56 7.62
C LYS A 11 3.46 1.05 7.46
N ALA A 12 3.19 0.61 6.23
CA ALA A 12 2.97 -0.80 5.95
C ALA A 12 4.23 -1.62 6.22
N LEU A 13 5.37 -1.15 5.75
CA LEU A 13 6.64 -1.85 5.96
C LEU A 13 6.99 -1.93 7.44
N ALA A 14 6.78 -0.85 8.17
CA ALA A 14 7.02 -0.85 9.62
C ALA A 14 6.08 -1.84 10.32
N SER A 15 4.82 -1.88 9.92
CA SER A 15 3.86 -2.81 10.49
C SER A 15 4.25 -4.26 10.24
N ILE A 16 4.78 -4.55 9.05
CA ILE A 16 5.26 -5.89 8.72
C ILE A 16 6.44 -6.27 9.60
N GLU A 17 7.38 -5.36 9.77
CA GLU A 17 8.55 -5.61 10.60
C GLU A 17 8.19 -5.85 12.07
N ASN A 18 7.14 -5.17 12.54
CA ASN A 18 6.68 -5.30 13.91
C ASN A 18 5.67 -6.43 14.11
N SER A 19 5.22 -7.05 13.03
CA SER A 19 4.24 -8.12 13.12
C SER A 19 4.87 -9.40 13.67
N GLU A 20 4.10 -10.15 14.42
CA GLU A 20 4.55 -11.44 14.96
C GLU A 20 3.71 -12.56 14.36
N GLY A 21 4.36 -13.42 13.59
CA GLY A 21 3.72 -14.59 13.02
C GLY A 21 2.84 -14.27 11.82
N LEU A 22 2.26 -15.32 11.26
CA LEU A 22 1.45 -15.24 10.05
C LEU A 22 0.17 -14.44 10.24
N ASN A 23 -0.41 -14.49 11.42
CA ASN A 23 -1.64 -13.75 11.69
C ASN A 23 -1.41 -12.24 11.62
N GLY A 24 -0.29 -11.77 12.17
CA GLY A 24 0.07 -10.37 12.11
C GLY A 24 0.32 -9.91 10.68
N LEU A 25 1.01 -10.73 9.89
CA LEU A 25 1.27 -10.43 8.49
C LEU A 25 -0.03 -10.37 7.69
N ASN A 26 -0.93 -11.29 7.93
CA ASN A 26 -2.21 -11.30 7.25
C ASN A 26 -3.05 -10.07 7.60
N ASP A 27 -3.01 -9.64 8.85
CA ASP A 27 -3.71 -8.42 9.28
C ASP A 27 -3.18 -7.19 8.56
N VAL A 28 -1.85 -7.10 8.40
CA VAL A 28 -1.24 -5.99 7.66
C VAL A 28 -1.70 -6.02 6.21
N ARG A 29 -1.69 -7.19 5.60
CA ARG A 29 -2.11 -7.34 4.21
C ARG A 29 -3.55 -6.86 4.04
N VAL A 30 -4.45 -7.27 4.90
CA VAL A 30 -5.85 -6.85 4.83
C VAL A 30 -5.98 -5.35 5.08
N ALA A 31 -5.21 -4.81 6.03
CA ALA A 31 -5.28 -3.39 6.36
C ALA A 31 -4.83 -2.49 5.22
N PHE A 32 -3.89 -2.94 4.39
CA PHE A 32 -3.35 -2.10 3.31
C PHE A 32 -3.78 -2.54 1.92
N LEU A 33 -3.93 -3.84 1.70
CA LEU A 33 -4.25 -4.38 0.38
C LEU A 33 -5.70 -4.87 0.24
N GLY A 34 -6.43 -4.95 1.33
CA GLY A 34 -7.83 -5.37 1.31
C GLY A 34 -8.76 -4.36 0.66
N LYS A 35 -10.02 -4.73 0.50
CA LYS A 35 -11.01 -3.86 -0.14
C LYS A 35 -11.17 -2.52 0.57
N LYS A 36 -10.97 -2.49 1.87
CA LYS A 36 -11.03 -1.27 2.67
C LYS A 36 -9.63 -0.80 3.09
N GLY A 37 -8.59 -1.32 2.44
CA GLY A 37 -7.23 -0.98 2.77
C GLY A 37 -6.86 0.43 2.34
N GLU A 38 -5.77 0.94 2.89
CA GLU A 38 -5.32 2.29 2.60
C GLU A 38 -4.93 2.47 1.13
N LEU A 39 -4.33 1.44 0.51
CA LEU A 39 -4.01 1.51 -0.92
C LEU A 39 -5.27 1.54 -1.77
N THR A 40 -6.28 0.78 -1.39
CA THR A 40 -7.55 0.80 -2.11
C THR A 40 -8.21 2.16 -2.01
N ALA A 41 -8.11 2.82 -0.85
CA ALA A 41 -8.62 4.16 -0.67
C ALA A 41 -7.92 5.16 -1.60
N VAL A 42 -6.61 5.01 -1.77
CA VAL A 42 -5.84 5.84 -2.70
C VAL A 42 -6.31 5.62 -4.13
N LEU A 43 -6.55 4.37 -4.51
CA LEU A 43 -7.05 4.04 -5.85
C LEU A 43 -8.40 4.69 -6.11
N LYS A 44 -9.28 4.70 -5.12
CA LYS A 44 -10.56 5.38 -5.25
C LYS A 44 -10.41 6.88 -5.37
N GLY A 45 -9.40 7.44 -4.71
CA GLY A 45 -9.10 8.86 -4.78
C GLY A 45 -8.48 9.29 -6.11
N MET A 46 -8.06 8.34 -6.93
CA MET A 46 -7.47 8.67 -8.24
C MET A 46 -8.41 9.41 -9.16
N LYS A 47 -9.70 9.35 -8.91
CA LYS A 47 -10.69 10.10 -9.71
C LYS A 47 -10.45 11.60 -9.63
N ASP A 48 -9.90 12.06 -8.52
CA ASP A 48 -9.62 13.48 -8.30
C ASP A 48 -8.26 13.91 -8.81
N VAL A 49 -7.45 12.95 -9.25
CA VAL A 49 -6.12 13.21 -9.79
C VAL A 49 -6.26 13.62 -11.27
N SER A 50 -5.48 14.61 -11.70
CA SER A 50 -5.53 15.04 -13.08
C SER A 50 -5.13 13.90 -14.03
N PRO A 51 -5.69 13.86 -15.25
CA PRO A 51 -5.38 12.79 -16.20
C PRO A 51 -3.90 12.65 -16.50
N GLU A 52 -3.16 13.74 -16.43
CA GLU A 52 -1.73 13.73 -16.69
C GLU A 52 -0.95 12.99 -15.61
N GLU A 53 -1.43 13.04 -14.38
CA GLU A 53 -0.77 12.41 -13.25
C GLU A 53 -1.25 10.99 -12.96
N ARG A 54 -2.40 10.61 -13.51
CA ARG A 54 -2.97 9.28 -13.27
C ARG A 54 -2.02 8.14 -13.56
N PRO A 55 -1.35 8.10 -14.71
CA PRO A 55 -0.41 6.99 -14.98
C PRO A 55 0.72 6.94 -13.96
N LEU A 56 1.24 8.09 -13.57
CA LEU A 56 2.31 8.18 -12.59
C LEU A 56 1.86 7.67 -11.22
N VAL A 57 0.69 8.13 -10.77
CA VAL A 57 0.14 7.71 -9.48
C VAL A 57 -0.17 6.21 -9.50
N GLY A 58 -0.74 5.71 -10.60
CA GLY A 58 -1.02 4.29 -10.75
C GLY A 58 0.24 3.45 -10.64
N GLN A 59 1.32 3.89 -11.26
CA GLN A 59 2.59 3.21 -11.19
C GLN A 59 3.12 3.21 -9.75
N MET A 60 3.02 4.34 -9.06
CA MET A 60 3.47 4.44 -7.68
C MET A 60 2.68 3.51 -6.75
N VAL A 61 1.36 3.41 -6.98
CA VAL A 61 0.52 2.50 -6.21
C VAL A 61 0.94 1.06 -6.44
N ASN A 62 1.19 0.69 -7.69
CA ASN A 62 1.64 -0.67 -8.02
C ASN A 62 2.99 -0.98 -7.39
N GLU A 63 3.92 -0.03 -7.42
CA GLU A 63 5.23 -0.22 -6.80
C GLU A 63 5.11 -0.39 -5.29
N THR A 64 4.26 0.42 -4.66
CA THR A 64 4.03 0.33 -3.22
C THR A 64 3.43 -1.03 -2.87
N ARG A 65 2.44 -1.46 -3.64
CA ARG A 65 1.81 -2.76 -3.43
C ARG A 65 2.82 -3.90 -3.59
N ALA A 66 3.62 -3.83 -4.64
CA ALA A 66 4.64 -4.86 -4.88
C ALA A 66 5.65 -4.91 -3.73
N ALA A 67 6.06 -3.76 -3.23
CA ALA A 67 6.99 -3.70 -2.10
C ALA A 67 6.39 -4.34 -0.85
N ILE A 68 5.12 -4.08 -0.58
CA ILE A 68 4.43 -4.66 0.57
C ILE A 68 4.31 -6.17 0.42
N GLU A 69 3.90 -6.64 -0.75
CA GLU A 69 3.76 -8.07 -1.01
C GLU A 69 5.09 -8.80 -0.91
N GLN A 70 6.15 -8.20 -1.44
CA GLN A 70 7.48 -8.77 -1.36
C GLN A 70 7.94 -8.90 0.08
N LYS A 71 7.72 -7.87 0.87
CA LYS A 71 8.09 -7.89 2.29
C LYS A 71 7.31 -8.96 3.05
N LEU A 72 6.03 -9.12 2.71
CA LEU A 72 5.20 -10.15 3.33
C LEU A 72 5.72 -11.55 3.01
N GLU A 73 6.19 -11.77 1.79
CA GLU A 73 6.73 -13.07 1.39
C GLU A 73 8.05 -13.38 2.08
N GLU A 74 8.87 -12.37 2.35
CA GLU A 74 10.13 -12.53 3.02
C GLU A 74 9.97 -12.93 4.50
N ARG A 75 8.82 -12.64 5.07
CA ARG A 75 8.51 -12.94 6.45
C ARG A 75 7.66 -14.17 6.56
#